data_40ea3bd3a436484a67b939b4bc291940
#
_entry.id   40ea3bd3a436484a67b939b4bc291940
#
_cell.length_a   1.000
_cell.length_b   1.000
_cell.length_c   1.000
_cell.angle_alpha   90.00
_cell.angle_beta   90.00
_cell.angle_gamma   90.00
#
_symmetry.space_group_name_H-M   'P 1'
#
loop_
_entity.id
_entity.type
_entity.pdbx_description
1 polymer ?
#
loop_
_entity_poly.entity_id
_entity_poly.type
_entity_poly.pdbx_seq_one_letter_code
_entity_poly.pdbx_strand_id
1 'polypeptide(L)'
;MGIFKDMLSGSETLFKNSVALDYDYMPKLMPFREQEQMRIAACIKPLFQNRNGRNLFIYGEPGIGKTAACRHVLSELEETTDDIFLVYVNCWKHNTTYKVVLKICDELGYKFTQNKKTEELFDIARDIINKKSAVFVFDEIDKAEETDFLYMLLEEIYRKSIILITNLKENLSGIDMRIKSRLTAELLEFRQYALDEVKEILKQRRDSAFYPGVWKDDAFEIVVAKTYELGDIRTGLYLMREAGNSAEDMSIKEIRAENVKAAIAKLDEFYIKERDDLGEDEQIIM
;
A
#
# COMPACT_ATOMS: atom_id res chain seq x y z
N MET A 1 11.83 -41.43 -8.37
CA MET A 1 11.60 -40.19 -9.13
C MET A 1 10.99 -39.18 -8.18
N GLY A 2 11.60 -38.03 -7.97
CA GLY A 2 11.06 -37.00 -7.07
C GLY A 2 10.29 -35.99 -7.93
N ILE A 3 9.06 -35.73 -7.60
CA ILE A 3 8.13 -34.80 -8.29
C ILE A 3 8.83 -33.49 -8.70
N PHE A 4 9.63 -32.93 -7.78
CA PHE A 4 10.36 -31.67 -8.03
C PHE A 4 11.58 -31.81 -8.95
N LYS A 5 12.14 -33.01 -9.13
CA LYS A 5 13.34 -33.22 -9.95
C LYS A 5 13.00 -33.16 -11.44
N ASP A 6 11.81 -33.60 -11.80
CA ASP A 6 11.31 -33.57 -13.17
C ASP A 6 10.78 -32.16 -13.55
N MET A 7 10.28 -31.38 -12.56
CA MET A 7 9.86 -29.99 -12.73
C MET A 7 11.03 -29.01 -12.91
N LEU A 8 12.19 -29.29 -12.33
CA LEU A 8 13.37 -28.43 -12.38
C LEU A 8 14.29 -28.69 -13.58
N SER A 9 14.03 -29.75 -14.35
CA SER A 9 14.84 -30.10 -15.52
C SER A 9 14.39 -29.32 -16.75
N GLY A 10 14.94 -28.13 -16.97
CA GLY A 10 15.02 -27.53 -18.30
C GLY A 10 14.11 -26.36 -18.62
N SER A 11 13.60 -25.59 -17.69
CA SER A 11 12.81 -24.41 -18.02
C SER A 11 13.67 -23.14 -18.07
N GLU A 12 13.92 -22.62 -19.25
CA GLU A 12 14.28 -21.22 -19.43
C GLU A 12 13.11 -20.38 -18.91
N THR A 13 13.29 -19.60 -17.86
CA THR A 13 12.25 -18.73 -17.32
C THR A 13 12.06 -17.48 -18.19
N LEU A 14 10.82 -17.03 -18.35
CA LEU A 14 10.48 -15.75 -18.97
C LEU A 14 10.67 -14.57 -18.02
N PHE A 15 10.74 -14.85 -16.72
CA PHE A 15 10.90 -13.85 -15.69
C PHE A 15 12.37 -13.53 -15.44
N LYS A 16 12.73 -12.26 -15.57
CA LYS A 16 14.01 -11.70 -15.13
C LYS A 16 14.01 -11.44 -13.62
N ASN A 17 12.90 -10.92 -13.09
CA ASN A 17 12.69 -10.61 -11.69
C ASN A 17 11.19 -10.62 -11.38
N SER A 18 10.64 -11.77 -11.01
CA SER A 18 9.21 -11.93 -10.70
C SER A 18 8.74 -11.09 -9.50
N VAL A 19 9.66 -10.75 -8.56
CA VAL A 19 9.37 -9.90 -7.39
C VAL A 19 8.88 -8.51 -7.81
N ALA A 20 9.29 -8.01 -9.00
CA ALA A 20 8.80 -6.73 -9.50
C ALA A 20 7.28 -6.69 -9.76
N LEU A 21 6.60 -7.86 -9.76
CA LEU A 21 5.15 -7.98 -9.86
C LEU A 21 4.46 -8.19 -8.49
N ASP A 22 5.22 -8.21 -7.40
CA ASP A 22 4.64 -8.29 -6.06
C ASP A 22 3.98 -6.96 -5.67
N TYR A 23 2.89 -7.05 -4.90
CA TYR A 23 2.15 -5.87 -4.45
C TYR A 23 2.97 -5.00 -3.47
N ASP A 24 3.86 -5.64 -2.71
CA ASP A 24 4.74 -4.96 -1.75
C ASP A 24 6.04 -4.45 -2.39
N TYR A 25 6.29 -4.75 -3.66
CA TYR A 25 7.48 -4.27 -4.35
C TYR A 25 7.43 -2.75 -4.53
N MET A 26 8.41 -2.06 -3.95
CA MET A 26 8.57 -0.61 -4.09
C MET A 26 9.43 -0.30 -5.32
N PRO A 27 8.87 0.32 -6.37
CA PRO A 27 9.66 0.77 -7.50
C PRO A 27 10.53 1.97 -7.11
N LYS A 28 11.66 2.14 -7.78
CA LYS A 28 12.56 3.30 -7.56
C LYS A 28 11.89 4.64 -7.92
N LEU A 29 10.97 4.63 -8.86
CA LEU A 29 10.21 5.81 -9.27
C LEU A 29 8.73 5.47 -9.25
N MET A 30 7.92 6.40 -8.78
CA MET A 30 6.46 6.32 -8.81
C MET A 30 5.91 7.41 -9.73
N PRO A 31 5.84 7.14 -11.04
CA PRO A 31 5.35 8.13 -11.99
C PRO A 31 3.90 8.49 -11.71
N PHE A 32 3.54 9.74 -12.04
CA PHE A 32 2.17 10.28 -11.94
C PHE A 32 1.66 10.45 -10.50
N ARG A 33 2.56 10.39 -9.51
CA ARG A 33 2.28 10.64 -8.08
C ARG A 33 3.25 11.65 -7.45
N GLU A 34 4.02 12.36 -8.28
CA GLU A 34 5.01 13.33 -7.80
C GLU A 34 4.37 14.47 -7.01
N GLN A 35 3.18 14.93 -7.43
CA GLN A 35 2.48 16.01 -6.73
C GLN A 35 1.96 15.55 -5.36
N GLU A 36 1.38 14.36 -5.29
CA GLU A 36 0.91 13.76 -4.05
C GLU A 36 2.09 13.50 -3.09
N GLN A 37 3.21 12.98 -3.60
CA GLN A 37 4.43 12.79 -2.81
C GLN A 37 4.98 14.12 -2.28
N MET A 38 5.03 15.17 -3.11
CA MET A 38 5.42 16.50 -2.68
C MET A 38 4.50 17.08 -1.59
N ARG A 39 3.19 16.82 -1.67
CA ARG A 39 2.24 17.24 -0.64
C ARG A 39 2.48 16.50 0.68
N ILE A 40 2.73 15.18 0.64
CA ILE A 40 3.10 14.39 1.82
C ILE A 40 4.38 14.95 2.44
N ALA A 41 5.45 15.11 1.64
CA ALA A 41 6.72 15.67 2.08
C ALA A 41 6.59 17.08 2.67
N ALA A 42 5.75 17.94 2.06
CA ALA A 42 5.48 19.28 2.56
C ALA A 42 4.79 19.32 3.94
N CYS A 43 3.99 18.27 4.27
CA CYS A 43 3.40 18.12 5.60
C CYS A 43 4.45 17.73 6.65
N ILE A 44 5.45 16.95 6.25
CA ILE A 44 6.55 16.47 7.10
C ILE A 44 7.63 17.53 7.30
N LYS A 45 7.91 18.34 6.27
CA LYS A 45 9.02 19.32 6.23
C LYS A 45 9.21 20.17 7.49
N PRO A 46 8.16 20.67 8.19
CA PRO A 46 8.36 21.47 9.39
C PRO A 46 9.07 20.73 10.55
N LEU A 47 9.00 19.39 10.56
CA LEU A 47 9.65 18.57 11.59
C LEU A 47 11.18 18.70 11.56
N PHE A 48 11.79 18.90 10.38
CA PHE A 48 13.24 19.19 10.24
C PHE A 48 13.67 20.47 10.93
N GLN A 49 12.71 21.37 11.16
CA GLN A 49 12.94 22.66 11.84
C GLN A 49 12.49 22.61 13.31
N ASN A 50 12.31 21.42 13.88
CA ASN A 50 11.79 21.23 15.24
C ASN A 50 10.42 21.90 15.48
N ARG A 51 9.59 22.04 14.44
CA ARG A 51 8.21 22.53 14.49
C ARG A 51 7.24 21.39 14.27
N ASN A 52 5.99 21.54 14.71
CA ASN A 52 4.93 20.60 14.35
C ASN A 52 4.79 20.50 12.83
N GLY A 53 4.69 19.28 12.35
CA GLY A 53 4.26 18.98 10.99
C GLY A 53 2.79 19.33 10.78
N ARG A 54 2.31 19.18 9.55
CA ARG A 54 0.87 19.24 9.24
C ARG A 54 0.32 17.83 9.17
N ASN A 55 -0.92 17.67 9.59
CA ASN A 55 -1.59 16.39 9.47
C ASN A 55 -2.27 16.27 8.11
N LEU A 56 -2.37 15.05 7.60
CA LEU A 56 -2.86 14.77 6.26
C LEU A 56 -3.89 13.62 6.29
N PHE A 57 -4.96 13.77 5.53
CA PHE A 57 -5.95 12.73 5.29
C PHE A 57 -5.96 12.39 3.80
N ILE A 58 -5.45 11.20 3.47
CA ILE A 58 -5.32 10.69 2.11
C ILE A 58 -6.49 9.76 1.82
N TYR A 59 -7.18 10.00 0.70
CA TYR A 59 -8.31 9.17 0.27
C TYR A 59 -8.32 8.96 -1.24
N GLY A 60 -9.05 7.96 -1.70
CA GLY A 60 -9.23 7.60 -3.12
C GLY A 60 -9.40 6.09 -3.27
N GLU A 61 -9.80 5.64 -4.44
CA GLU A 61 -10.11 4.25 -4.75
C GLU A 61 -8.99 3.25 -4.35
N PRO A 62 -9.31 1.98 -4.11
CA PRO A 62 -8.30 0.93 -3.91
C PRO A 62 -7.35 0.83 -5.11
N GLY A 63 -6.12 0.36 -4.88
CA GLY A 63 -5.16 0.03 -5.95
C GLY A 63 -4.54 1.18 -6.73
N ILE A 64 -4.85 2.46 -6.42
CA ILE A 64 -4.32 3.64 -7.11
C ILE A 64 -3.00 4.19 -6.55
N GLY A 65 -2.35 3.45 -5.63
CA GLY A 65 -1.00 3.75 -5.16
C GLY A 65 -0.87 4.66 -3.95
N LYS A 66 -1.93 4.90 -3.13
CA LYS A 66 -1.87 5.71 -1.91
C LYS A 66 -0.79 5.24 -0.93
N THR A 67 -0.88 3.98 -0.52
CA THR A 67 0.08 3.34 0.40
C THR A 67 1.50 3.35 -0.17
N ALA A 68 1.64 3.03 -1.45
CA ALA A 68 2.95 2.98 -2.10
C ALA A 68 3.60 4.37 -2.17
N ALA A 69 2.85 5.43 -2.52
CA ALA A 69 3.37 6.79 -2.56
C ALA A 69 3.80 7.28 -1.16
N CYS A 70 3.00 6.96 -0.13
CA CYS A 70 3.35 7.30 1.24
C CYS A 70 4.63 6.58 1.70
N ARG A 71 4.72 5.27 1.48
CA ARG A 71 5.92 4.48 1.82
C ARG A 71 7.16 4.95 1.07
N HIS A 72 7.02 5.36 -0.19
CA HIS A 72 8.14 5.91 -0.96
C HIS A 72 8.70 7.18 -0.31
N VAL A 73 7.83 8.11 0.10
CA VAL A 73 8.26 9.33 0.82
C VAL A 73 8.88 8.99 2.17
N LEU A 74 8.35 8.01 2.90
CA LEU A 74 8.93 7.59 4.19
C LEU A 74 10.30 6.95 4.01
N SER A 75 10.50 6.12 2.97
CA SER A 75 11.80 5.52 2.68
C SER A 75 12.86 6.59 2.35
N GLU A 76 12.50 7.61 1.57
CA GLU A 76 13.38 8.74 1.28
C GLU A 76 13.69 9.56 2.55
N LEU A 77 12.70 9.73 3.43
CA LEU A 77 12.88 10.40 4.71
C LEU A 77 13.85 9.63 5.62
N GLU A 78 13.72 8.31 5.69
CA GLU A 78 14.59 7.43 6.48
C GLU A 78 16.05 7.49 5.99
N GLU A 79 16.25 7.56 4.67
CA GLU A 79 17.59 7.75 4.09
C GLU A 79 18.17 9.15 4.37
N THR A 80 17.31 10.13 4.63
CA THR A 80 17.71 11.55 4.77
C THR A 80 18.07 11.92 6.20
N THR A 81 17.43 11.35 7.22
CA THR A 81 17.61 11.74 8.63
C THR A 81 17.25 10.67 9.64
N ASP A 82 18.04 10.60 10.70
CA ASP A 82 17.74 9.80 11.90
C ASP A 82 17.02 10.62 12.99
N ASP A 83 16.75 11.91 12.79
CA ASP A 83 16.17 12.79 13.81
C ASP A 83 14.64 12.77 13.83
N ILE A 84 14.02 12.02 12.94
CA ILE A 84 12.56 11.87 12.85
C ILE A 84 12.21 10.38 12.95
N PHE A 85 11.45 10.01 13.98
CA PHE A 85 10.91 8.65 14.08
C PHE A 85 9.83 8.42 13.03
N LEU A 86 9.91 7.29 12.34
CA LEU A 86 8.91 6.85 11.37
C LEU A 86 8.11 5.70 11.97
N VAL A 87 6.80 5.88 12.05
CA VAL A 87 5.88 4.88 12.57
C VAL A 87 4.81 4.61 11.53
N TYR A 88 4.85 3.42 10.94
CA TYR A 88 3.83 2.97 9.99
C TYR A 88 2.98 1.85 10.60
N VAL A 89 1.67 2.06 10.62
CA VAL A 89 0.70 1.11 11.17
C VAL A 89 -0.38 0.83 10.13
N ASN A 90 -0.56 -0.44 9.77
CA ASN A 90 -1.73 -0.86 9.01
C ASN A 90 -2.84 -1.22 10.00
N CYS A 91 -3.96 -0.48 9.96
CA CYS A 91 -5.07 -0.62 10.90
C CYS A 91 -5.92 -1.87 10.68
N TRP A 92 -5.81 -2.54 9.52
CA TRP A 92 -6.39 -3.86 9.33
C TRP A 92 -5.74 -4.91 10.25
N LYS A 93 -4.42 -4.84 10.39
CA LYS A 93 -3.64 -5.76 11.25
C LYS A 93 -3.67 -5.34 12.71
N HIS A 94 -3.69 -4.04 12.97
CA HIS A 94 -3.61 -3.42 14.29
C HIS A 94 -4.83 -2.53 14.53
N ASN A 95 -5.99 -3.14 14.77
CA ASN A 95 -7.30 -2.50 14.78
C ASN A 95 -7.74 -1.93 16.14
N THR A 96 -7.03 -2.24 17.24
CA THR A 96 -7.33 -1.71 18.58
C THR A 96 -6.22 -0.79 19.06
N THR A 97 -6.54 0.12 19.97
CA THR A 97 -5.59 1.05 20.59
C THR A 97 -4.38 0.30 21.18
N TYR A 98 -4.60 -0.82 21.87
CA TYR A 98 -3.52 -1.63 22.42
C TYR A 98 -2.57 -2.16 21.33
N LYS A 99 -3.10 -2.74 20.25
CA LYS A 99 -2.28 -3.26 19.15
C LYS A 99 -1.51 -2.15 18.43
N VAL A 100 -2.12 -0.97 18.25
CA VAL A 100 -1.46 0.18 17.66
C VAL A 100 -0.30 0.63 18.54
N VAL A 101 -0.50 0.78 19.85
CA VAL A 101 0.55 1.19 20.81
C VAL A 101 1.68 0.14 20.85
N LEU A 102 1.36 -1.16 20.81
CA LEU A 102 2.37 -2.23 20.68
C LEU A 102 3.21 -2.07 19.42
N LYS A 103 2.56 -1.78 18.29
CA LYS A 103 3.26 -1.57 17.00
C LYS A 103 4.14 -0.33 17.07
N ILE A 104 3.68 0.76 17.70
CA ILE A 104 4.50 1.96 17.93
C ILE A 104 5.75 1.59 18.75
N CYS A 105 5.59 0.86 19.86
CA CYS A 105 6.73 0.41 20.67
C CYS A 105 7.72 -0.42 19.85
N ASP A 106 7.24 -1.31 18.99
CA ASP A 106 8.08 -2.15 18.12
C ASP A 106 8.88 -1.31 17.12
N GLU A 107 8.26 -0.34 16.45
CA GLU A 107 8.94 0.60 15.53
C GLU A 107 9.99 1.46 16.25
N LEU A 108 9.78 1.78 17.52
CA LEU A 108 10.74 2.49 18.35
C LEU A 108 11.86 1.58 18.90
N GLY A 109 11.83 0.28 18.61
CA GLY A 109 12.80 -0.70 19.10
C GLY A 109 12.60 -1.13 20.57
N TYR A 110 11.46 -0.76 21.20
CA TYR A 110 11.16 -1.17 22.57
C TYR A 110 10.53 -2.57 22.61
N LYS A 111 11.24 -3.54 23.18
CA LYS A 111 10.86 -4.97 23.17
C LYS A 111 10.21 -5.47 24.48
N PHE A 112 10.27 -4.70 25.58
CA PHE A 112 9.79 -5.13 26.90
C PHE A 112 8.31 -4.82 27.09
N THR A 113 7.45 -5.37 26.24
CA THR A 113 6.01 -5.05 26.20
C THR A 113 5.13 -6.02 27.00
N GLN A 114 5.69 -7.16 27.46
CA GLN A 114 4.92 -8.20 28.15
C GLN A 114 4.34 -7.69 29.49
N ASN A 115 3.09 -8.06 29.78
CA ASN A 115 2.35 -7.73 30.98
C ASN A 115 2.17 -6.22 31.27
N LYS A 116 2.30 -5.37 30.26
CA LYS A 116 2.06 -3.92 30.35
C LYS A 116 0.70 -3.54 29.82
N LYS A 117 0.05 -2.58 30.48
CA LYS A 117 -1.19 -1.97 29.99
C LYS A 117 -0.92 -0.97 28.87
N THR A 118 -1.95 -0.63 28.12
CA THR A 118 -1.89 0.34 27.01
C THR A 118 -1.28 1.67 27.44
N GLU A 119 -1.71 2.20 28.57
CA GLU A 119 -1.24 3.48 29.12
C GLU A 119 0.26 3.44 29.46
N GLU A 120 0.72 2.37 30.14
CA GLU A 120 2.14 2.21 30.47
C GLU A 120 3.04 2.11 29.24
N LEU A 121 2.56 1.38 28.20
CA LEU A 121 3.27 1.27 26.94
C LEU A 121 3.32 2.60 26.21
N PHE A 122 2.21 3.33 26.21
CA PHE A 122 2.14 4.62 25.57
C PHE A 122 3.03 5.66 26.28
N ASP A 123 3.06 5.69 27.62
CA ASP A 123 3.96 6.55 28.37
C ASP A 123 5.43 6.33 27.98
N ILE A 124 5.83 5.07 27.87
CA ILE A 124 7.20 4.71 27.43
C ILE A 124 7.45 5.19 25.98
N ALA A 125 6.51 4.92 25.07
CA ALA A 125 6.62 5.34 23.68
C ALA A 125 6.69 6.87 23.57
N ARG A 126 5.83 7.61 24.30
CA ARG A 126 5.82 9.07 24.38
C ARG A 126 7.18 9.62 24.83
N ASP A 127 7.75 9.06 25.89
CA ASP A 127 9.03 9.54 26.45
C ASP A 127 10.20 9.29 25.48
N ILE A 128 10.12 8.27 24.64
CA ILE A 128 11.08 8.03 23.58
C ILE A 128 10.86 9.03 22.43
N ILE A 129 9.63 9.15 21.93
CA ILE A 129 9.28 9.95 20.76
C ILE A 129 9.55 11.43 21.00
N ASN A 130 9.19 11.95 22.17
CA ASN A 130 9.33 13.38 22.50
C ASN A 130 10.80 13.87 22.57
N LYS A 131 11.78 12.97 22.50
CA LYS A 131 13.20 13.33 22.35
C LYS A 131 13.53 13.85 20.96
N LYS A 132 12.76 13.41 19.96
CA LYS A 132 12.91 13.79 18.54
C LYS A 132 11.58 14.27 17.97
N SER A 133 11.45 14.31 16.67
CA SER A 133 10.19 14.49 15.95
C SER A 133 9.64 13.13 15.49
N ALA A 134 8.37 13.04 15.13
CA ALA A 134 7.80 11.78 14.62
C ALA A 134 6.80 12.00 13.48
N VAL A 135 6.81 11.07 12.53
CA VAL A 135 5.77 10.90 11.50
C VAL A 135 5.02 9.61 11.81
N PHE A 136 3.71 9.71 11.91
CA PHE A 136 2.82 8.58 12.08
C PHE A 136 1.98 8.41 10.82
N VAL A 137 1.97 7.20 10.26
CA VAL A 137 1.11 6.82 9.15
C VAL A 137 0.19 5.71 9.61
N PHE A 138 -1.10 5.96 9.55
CA PHE A 138 -2.14 4.97 9.81
C PHE A 138 -2.83 4.64 8.49
N ASP A 139 -2.47 3.50 7.94
CA ASP A 139 -3.04 3.00 6.70
C ASP A 139 -4.29 2.18 6.97
N GLU A 140 -5.29 2.29 6.09
CA GLU A 140 -6.61 1.68 6.25
C GLU A 140 -7.27 2.06 7.60
N ILE A 141 -7.27 3.36 7.92
CA ILE A 141 -7.77 3.88 9.20
C ILE A 141 -9.25 3.53 9.43
N ASP A 142 -10.01 3.32 8.37
CA ASP A 142 -11.41 2.88 8.43
C ASP A 142 -11.58 1.45 9.01
N LYS A 143 -10.49 0.69 9.11
CA LYS A 143 -10.49 -0.66 9.71
C LYS A 143 -10.13 -0.64 11.21
N ALA A 144 -9.82 0.53 11.77
CA ALA A 144 -9.61 0.66 13.19
C ALA A 144 -10.95 0.56 13.93
N GLU A 145 -11.07 -0.37 14.86
CA GLU A 145 -12.23 -0.51 15.77
C GLU A 145 -12.22 0.57 16.85
N GLU A 146 -11.00 1.01 17.24
CA GLU A 146 -10.78 2.04 18.26
C GLU A 146 -9.86 3.12 17.70
N THR A 147 -10.17 4.39 17.98
CA THR A 147 -9.37 5.54 17.53
C THR A 147 -8.77 6.37 18.67
N ASP A 148 -8.85 5.89 19.92
CA ASP A 148 -8.34 6.58 21.10
C ASP A 148 -6.83 6.85 21.04
N PHE A 149 -6.07 5.98 20.36
CA PHE A 149 -4.65 6.20 20.10
C PHE A 149 -4.38 7.52 19.34
N LEU A 150 -5.27 7.95 18.46
CA LEU A 150 -5.13 9.24 17.77
C LEU A 150 -5.24 10.39 18.75
N TYR A 151 -6.18 10.30 19.71
CA TYR A 151 -6.33 11.31 20.75
C TYR A 151 -5.07 11.39 21.62
N MET A 152 -4.55 10.24 22.07
CA MET A 152 -3.32 10.16 22.87
C MET A 152 -2.13 10.79 22.13
N LEU A 153 -1.93 10.44 20.85
CA LEU A 153 -0.87 11.03 20.04
C LEU A 153 -1.01 12.54 19.85
N LEU A 154 -2.25 13.01 19.61
CA LEU A 154 -2.52 14.42 19.38
C LEU A 154 -2.28 15.27 20.66
N GLU A 155 -2.57 14.72 21.83
CA GLU A 155 -2.40 15.42 23.11
C GLU A 155 -0.94 15.40 23.60
N GLU A 156 -0.27 14.25 23.52
CA GLU A 156 0.93 14.03 24.32
C GLU A 156 2.25 14.02 23.52
N ILE A 157 2.18 13.93 22.19
CA ILE A 157 3.38 14.02 21.34
C ILE A 157 3.58 15.47 20.91
N TYR A 158 4.76 16.03 21.14
CA TYR A 158 5.01 17.45 20.90
C TYR A 158 5.22 17.80 19.42
N ARG A 159 6.08 17.06 18.73
CA ARG A 159 6.47 17.36 17.34
C ARG A 159 6.11 16.18 16.46
N LYS A 160 4.99 16.29 15.79
CA LYS A 160 4.41 15.20 15.00
C LYS A 160 3.81 15.68 13.69
N SER A 161 3.72 14.75 12.75
CA SER A 161 2.85 14.78 11.58
C SER A 161 2.07 13.47 11.54
N ILE A 162 0.75 13.52 11.47
CA ILE A 162 -0.12 12.34 11.41
C ILE A 162 -0.72 12.28 10.01
N ILE A 163 -0.54 11.15 9.35
CA ILE A 163 -1.04 10.86 8.02
C ILE A 163 -2.03 9.70 8.14
N LEU A 164 -3.28 9.94 7.78
CA LEU A 164 -4.33 8.93 7.75
C LEU A 164 -4.62 8.56 6.30
N ILE A 165 -4.68 7.26 5.99
CA ILE A 165 -4.98 6.75 4.64
C ILE A 165 -6.25 5.90 4.70
N THR A 166 -7.18 6.15 3.76
CA THR A 166 -8.41 5.39 3.62
C THR A 166 -8.83 5.30 2.16
N ASN A 167 -9.83 4.48 1.88
CA ASN A 167 -10.39 4.39 0.53
C ASN A 167 -11.48 5.44 0.25
N LEU A 168 -12.26 5.85 1.26
CA LEU A 168 -13.38 6.76 1.11
C LEU A 168 -13.21 8.02 1.95
N LYS A 169 -13.54 9.17 1.37
CA LYS A 169 -13.53 10.47 2.07
C LYS A 169 -14.51 10.52 3.24
N GLU A 170 -15.63 9.85 3.09
CA GLU A 170 -16.71 9.77 4.08
C GLU A 170 -16.25 9.14 5.39
N ASN A 171 -15.22 8.29 5.36
CA ASN A 171 -14.63 7.68 6.54
C ASN A 171 -14.08 8.71 7.55
N LEU A 172 -13.72 9.92 7.07
CA LEU A 172 -13.40 11.03 7.96
C LEU A 172 -14.59 11.39 8.87
N SER A 173 -15.83 11.21 8.41
CA SER A 173 -17.02 11.52 9.20
C SER A 173 -17.16 10.60 10.42
N GLY A 174 -16.67 9.37 10.36
CA GLY A 174 -16.70 8.39 11.45
C GLY A 174 -15.72 8.67 12.60
N ILE A 175 -14.71 9.52 12.40
CA ILE A 175 -13.75 9.88 13.44
C ILE A 175 -14.43 10.82 14.48
N ASP A 176 -14.15 10.59 15.76
CA ASP A 176 -14.69 11.41 16.87
C ASP A 176 -14.40 12.91 16.64
N MET A 177 -15.38 13.75 16.97
CA MET A 177 -15.30 15.21 16.78
C MET A 177 -14.14 15.84 17.56
N ARG A 178 -13.79 15.30 18.73
CA ARG A 178 -12.65 15.75 19.55
C ARG A 178 -11.32 15.49 18.87
N ILE A 179 -11.20 14.35 18.18
CA ILE A 179 -10.02 14.00 17.37
C ILE A 179 -9.95 14.91 16.13
N LYS A 180 -11.05 15.06 15.40
CA LYS A 180 -11.11 15.92 14.20
C LYS A 180 -10.69 17.36 14.47
N SER A 181 -11.20 17.95 15.55
CA SER A 181 -10.91 19.34 15.92
C SER A 181 -9.42 19.59 16.21
N ARG A 182 -8.70 18.58 16.69
CA ARG A 182 -7.26 18.63 16.96
C ARG A 182 -6.41 18.20 15.77
N LEU A 183 -6.87 17.22 15.03
CA LEU A 183 -6.17 16.68 13.87
C LEU A 183 -6.01 17.73 12.77
N THR A 184 -7.06 18.54 12.50
CA THR A 184 -7.07 19.61 11.49
C THR A 184 -6.35 19.21 10.21
N ALA A 185 -6.61 17.99 9.72
CA ALA A 185 -5.88 17.41 8.60
C ALA A 185 -6.19 18.11 7.28
N GLU A 186 -5.17 18.35 6.48
CA GLU A 186 -5.33 18.68 5.06
C GLU A 186 -5.89 17.47 4.32
N LEU A 187 -6.72 17.70 3.30
CA LEU A 187 -7.27 16.64 2.47
C LEU A 187 -6.41 16.45 1.22
N LEU A 188 -6.07 15.20 0.91
CA LEU A 188 -5.34 14.83 -0.30
C LEU A 188 -6.06 13.69 -1.01
N GLU A 189 -6.66 14.01 -2.14
CA GLU A 189 -7.30 13.04 -3.01
C GLU A 189 -6.29 12.41 -3.97
N PHE A 190 -6.30 11.10 -4.04
CA PHE A 190 -5.62 10.35 -5.09
C PHE A 190 -6.64 10.03 -6.18
N ARG A 191 -6.46 10.62 -7.35
CA ARG A 191 -7.30 10.34 -8.51
C ARG A 191 -6.97 8.99 -9.13
N GLN A 192 -7.90 8.41 -9.83
CA GLN A 192 -7.64 7.27 -10.71
C GLN A 192 -6.61 7.65 -11.79
N TYR A 193 -5.83 6.67 -12.21
CA TYR A 193 -4.90 6.84 -13.32
C TYR A 193 -5.63 6.93 -14.65
N ALA A 194 -5.14 7.77 -15.54
CA ALA A 194 -5.57 7.75 -16.95
C ALA A 194 -5.02 6.50 -17.67
N LEU A 195 -5.63 6.13 -18.79
CA LEU A 195 -5.22 4.92 -19.55
C LEU A 195 -3.73 4.92 -19.90
N ASP A 196 -3.22 6.05 -20.37
CA ASP A 196 -1.79 6.18 -20.73
C ASP A 196 -0.88 6.07 -19.50
N GLU A 197 -1.33 6.56 -18.34
CA GLU A 197 -0.61 6.43 -17.07
C GLU A 197 -0.57 4.96 -16.60
N VAL A 198 -1.70 4.24 -16.67
CA VAL A 198 -1.76 2.80 -16.40
C VAL A 198 -0.80 2.04 -17.30
N LYS A 199 -0.82 2.35 -18.60
CA LYS A 199 0.06 1.72 -19.60
C LYS A 199 1.54 1.92 -19.24
N GLU A 200 1.94 3.13 -18.90
CA GLU A 200 3.35 3.43 -18.59
C GLU A 200 3.78 2.77 -17.26
N ILE A 201 2.93 2.77 -16.24
CA ILE A 201 3.19 2.07 -14.97
C ILE A 201 3.39 0.58 -15.21
N LEU A 202 2.47 -0.07 -15.92
CA LEU A 202 2.56 -1.50 -16.22
C LEU A 202 3.76 -1.83 -17.12
N LYS A 203 4.10 -0.96 -18.07
CA LYS A 203 5.29 -1.11 -18.91
C LYS A 203 6.57 -1.12 -18.08
N GLN A 204 6.74 -0.20 -17.14
CA GLN A 204 7.90 -0.18 -16.24
C GLN A 204 7.99 -1.45 -15.39
N ARG A 205 6.85 -1.96 -14.92
CA ARG A 205 6.77 -3.23 -14.18
C ARG A 205 7.13 -4.42 -15.07
N ARG A 206 6.59 -4.47 -16.29
CA ARG A 206 6.89 -5.49 -17.30
C ARG A 206 8.38 -5.54 -17.60
N ASP A 207 8.97 -4.39 -17.92
CA ASP A 207 10.38 -4.29 -18.31
C ASP A 207 11.34 -4.62 -17.13
N SER A 208 10.87 -4.47 -15.90
CA SER A 208 11.60 -4.90 -14.69
C SER A 208 11.45 -6.39 -14.44
N ALA A 209 10.27 -6.96 -14.69
CA ALA A 209 9.91 -8.33 -14.32
C ALA A 209 10.31 -9.37 -15.37
N PHE A 210 10.31 -9.04 -16.65
CA PHE A 210 10.48 -9.98 -17.75
C PHE A 210 11.73 -9.69 -18.58
N TYR A 211 12.18 -10.72 -19.29
CA TYR A 211 13.22 -10.54 -20.31
C TYR A 211 12.67 -9.75 -21.51
N PRO A 212 13.52 -8.94 -22.19
CA PRO A 212 13.08 -8.20 -23.37
C PRO A 212 12.55 -9.12 -24.48
N GLY A 213 11.46 -8.69 -25.13
CA GLY A 213 10.89 -9.38 -26.29
C GLY A 213 9.95 -10.56 -25.99
N VAL A 214 9.76 -10.94 -24.71
CA VAL A 214 8.83 -12.04 -24.36
C VAL A 214 7.36 -11.65 -24.47
N TRP A 215 7.03 -10.37 -24.39
CA TRP A 215 5.64 -9.89 -24.49
C TRP A 215 5.30 -9.52 -25.94
N LYS A 216 4.17 -10.02 -26.43
CA LYS A 216 3.53 -9.48 -27.62
C LYS A 216 2.75 -8.22 -27.30
N ASP A 217 2.76 -7.23 -28.19
CA ASP A 217 2.14 -5.94 -27.96
C ASP A 217 0.62 -6.05 -27.74
N ASP A 218 -0.06 -6.89 -28.53
CA ASP A 218 -1.49 -7.14 -28.39
C ASP A 218 -1.85 -7.77 -27.03
N ALA A 219 -1.03 -8.67 -26.52
CA ALA A 219 -1.20 -9.26 -25.19
C ALA A 219 -1.07 -8.21 -24.08
N PHE A 220 -0.07 -7.34 -24.19
CA PHE A 220 0.15 -6.28 -23.22
C PHE A 220 -1.00 -5.25 -23.21
N GLU A 221 -1.51 -4.87 -24.39
CA GLU A 221 -2.65 -3.95 -24.50
C GLU A 221 -3.93 -4.51 -23.84
N ILE A 222 -4.16 -5.83 -23.90
CA ILE A 222 -5.29 -6.46 -23.19
C ILE A 222 -5.14 -6.31 -21.66
N VAL A 223 -3.91 -6.50 -21.12
CA VAL A 223 -3.65 -6.29 -19.70
C VAL A 223 -3.93 -4.84 -19.31
N VAL A 224 -3.42 -3.87 -20.10
CA VAL A 224 -3.63 -2.43 -19.83
C VAL A 224 -5.12 -2.09 -19.83
N ALA A 225 -5.88 -2.55 -20.84
CA ALA A 225 -7.30 -2.27 -20.98
C ALA A 225 -8.10 -2.83 -19.77
N LYS A 226 -7.83 -4.09 -19.36
CA LYS A 226 -8.52 -4.72 -18.23
C LYS A 226 -8.14 -4.05 -16.90
N THR A 227 -6.89 -3.66 -16.73
CA THR A 227 -6.43 -2.92 -15.54
C THR A 227 -7.11 -1.57 -15.42
N TYR A 228 -7.23 -0.85 -16.52
CA TYR A 228 -7.91 0.45 -16.56
C TYR A 228 -9.41 0.32 -16.30
N GLU A 229 -10.06 -0.69 -16.87
CA GLU A 229 -11.47 -1.01 -16.65
C GLU A 229 -11.79 -1.22 -15.15
N LEU A 230 -10.92 -1.97 -14.45
CA LEU A 230 -11.09 -2.28 -13.03
C LEU A 230 -10.53 -1.21 -12.09
N GLY A 231 -9.79 -0.23 -12.60
CA GLY A 231 -9.24 0.90 -11.82
C GLY A 231 -8.16 0.51 -10.80
N ASP A 232 -7.65 -0.72 -10.79
CA ASP A 232 -6.71 -1.24 -9.81
C ASP A 232 -5.43 -1.77 -10.47
N ILE A 233 -4.28 -1.09 -10.22
CA ILE A 233 -2.96 -1.48 -10.74
C ILE A 233 -2.56 -2.90 -10.31
N ARG A 234 -3.01 -3.37 -9.13
CA ARG A 234 -2.71 -4.72 -8.63
C ARG A 234 -3.27 -5.80 -9.56
N THR A 235 -4.41 -5.54 -10.18
CA THR A 235 -4.98 -6.42 -11.21
C THR A 235 -4.02 -6.59 -12.39
N GLY A 236 -3.43 -5.51 -12.88
CA GLY A 236 -2.45 -5.58 -13.97
C GLY A 236 -1.22 -6.39 -13.59
N LEU A 237 -0.70 -6.21 -12.37
CA LEU A 237 0.43 -6.99 -11.87
C LEU A 237 0.09 -8.49 -11.78
N TYR A 238 -1.09 -8.81 -11.28
CA TYR A 238 -1.60 -10.19 -11.25
C TYR A 238 -1.71 -10.79 -12.65
N LEU A 239 -2.35 -10.09 -13.59
CA LEU A 239 -2.54 -10.57 -14.96
C LEU A 239 -1.21 -10.80 -15.66
N MET A 240 -0.22 -9.93 -15.47
CA MET A 240 1.11 -10.11 -16.04
C MET A 240 1.80 -11.35 -15.48
N ARG A 241 1.71 -11.58 -14.16
CA ARG A 241 2.28 -12.76 -13.50
C ARG A 241 1.63 -14.04 -14.02
N GLU A 242 0.30 -14.10 -14.01
CA GLU A 242 -0.44 -15.29 -14.43
C GLU A 242 -0.26 -15.60 -15.93
N ALA A 243 -0.20 -14.56 -16.78
CA ALA A 243 0.08 -14.75 -18.21
C ALA A 243 1.49 -15.30 -18.43
N GLY A 244 2.48 -14.84 -17.65
CA GLY A 244 3.84 -15.37 -17.69
C GLY A 244 3.89 -16.84 -17.26
N ASN A 245 3.27 -17.18 -16.12
CA ASN A 245 3.17 -18.55 -15.64
C ASN A 245 2.48 -19.45 -16.67
N SER A 246 1.37 -19.01 -17.26
CA SER A 246 0.64 -19.74 -18.29
C SER A 246 1.51 -20.04 -19.54
N ALA A 247 2.34 -19.09 -19.96
CA ALA A 247 3.25 -19.28 -21.09
C ALA A 247 4.36 -20.30 -20.75
N GLU A 248 4.92 -20.25 -19.54
CA GLU A 248 5.92 -21.22 -19.07
C GLU A 248 5.33 -22.64 -18.97
N ASP A 249 4.13 -22.78 -18.41
CA ASP A 249 3.41 -24.07 -18.31
C ASP A 249 3.17 -24.70 -19.70
N MET A 250 2.93 -23.87 -20.72
CA MET A 250 2.78 -24.29 -22.11
C MET A 250 4.14 -24.47 -22.84
N SER A 251 5.27 -24.21 -22.17
CA SER A 251 6.60 -24.22 -22.76
C SER A 251 6.75 -23.27 -23.96
N ILE A 252 6.07 -22.12 -23.91
CA ILE A 252 6.09 -21.08 -24.94
C ILE A 252 7.05 -19.97 -24.50
N LYS A 253 7.91 -19.49 -25.41
CA LYS A 253 8.92 -18.43 -25.13
C LYS A 253 8.36 -17.01 -25.27
N GLU A 254 7.08 -16.85 -25.55
CA GLU A 254 6.41 -15.58 -25.78
C GLU A 254 5.07 -15.55 -25.06
N ILE A 255 4.74 -14.42 -24.43
CA ILE A 255 3.44 -14.20 -23.81
C ILE A 255 2.49 -13.62 -24.87
N ARG A 256 1.42 -14.34 -25.16
CA ARG A 256 0.44 -14.04 -26.20
C ARG A 256 -0.91 -13.68 -25.60
N ALA A 257 -1.81 -13.12 -26.41
CA ALA A 257 -3.16 -12.76 -26.03
C ALA A 257 -3.94 -13.91 -25.36
N GLU A 258 -3.69 -15.16 -25.77
CA GLU A 258 -4.32 -16.36 -25.21
C GLU A 258 -3.94 -16.59 -23.74
N ASN A 259 -2.66 -16.35 -23.38
CA ASN A 259 -2.18 -16.47 -22.01
C ASN A 259 -2.84 -15.41 -21.10
N VAL A 260 -3.00 -14.17 -21.61
CA VAL A 260 -3.67 -13.11 -20.89
C VAL A 260 -5.17 -13.40 -20.72
N LYS A 261 -5.84 -13.91 -21.75
CA LYS A 261 -7.25 -14.30 -21.66
C LYS A 261 -7.45 -15.42 -20.63
N ALA A 262 -6.54 -16.39 -20.56
CA ALA A 262 -6.57 -17.43 -19.53
C ALA A 262 -6.38 -16.84 -18.12
N ALA A 263 -5.49 -15.85 -17.96
CA ALA A 263 -5.31 -15.14 -16.67
C ALA A 263 -6.56 -14.33 -16.27
N ILE A 264 -7.23 -13.68 -17.23
CA ILE A 264 -8.49 -12.95 -16.99
C ILE A 264 -9.59 -13.93 -16.57
N ALA A 265 -9.72 -15.08 -17.22
CA ALA A 265 -10.72 -16.09 -16.84
C ALA A 265 -10.52 -16.57 -15.39
N LYS A 266 -9.28 -16.79 -14.95
CA LYS A 266 -8.97 -17.12 -13.54
C LYS A 266 -9.36 -16.00 -12.57
N LEU A 267 -9.13 -14.75 -12.96
CA LEU A 267 -9.50 -13.58 -12.16
C LEU A 267 -11.03 -13.48 -12.01
N ASP A 268 -11.75 -13.62 -13.12
CA ASP A 268 -13.22 -13.55 -13.14
C ASP A 268 -13.85 -14.71 -12.31
N GLU A 269 -13.28 -15.92 -12.37
CA GLU A 269 -13.70 -17.04 -11.51
C GLU A 269 -13.54 -16.72 -10.01
N PHE A 270 -12.48 -16.02 -9.65
CA PHE A 270 -12.25 -15.60 -8.27
C PHE A 270 -13.33 -14.62 -7.80
N TYR A 271 -13.63 -13.59 -8.59
CA TYR A 271 -14.68 -12.62 -8.26
C TYR A 271 -16.08 -13.21 -8.24
N ILE A 272 -16.39 -14.19 -9.11
CA ILE A 272 -17.67 -14.90 -9.09
C ILE A 272 -17.82 -15.68 -7.79
N LYS A 273 -16.78 -16.40 -7.34
CA LYS A 273 -16.80 -17.14 -6.08
C LYS A 273 -16.96 -16.22 -4.87
N GLU A 274 -16.24 -15.10 -4.82
CA GLU A 274 -16.44 -14.11 -3.74
C GLU A 274 -17.89 -13.59 -3.71
N ARG A 275 -18.46 -13.35 -4.86
CA ARG A 275 -19.83 -12.86 -4.98
C ARG A 275 -20.88 -13.90 -4.57
N ASP A 276 -20.65 -15.19 -4.83
CA ASP A 276 -21.51 -16.29 -4.42
C ASP A 276 -21.41 -16.56 -2.91
N ASP A 277 -20.28 -16.23 -2.27
CA ASP A 277 -20.06 -16.35 -0.84
C ASP A 277 -20.65 -15.17 -0.03
N LEU A 278 -21.00 -14.04 -0.69
CA LEU A 278 -21.67 -12.90 -0.07
C LEU A 278 -23.17 -13.17 0.13
N GLY A 279 -23.71 -12.70 1.27
CA GLY A 279 -25.15 -12.76 1.52
C GLY A 279 -25.96 -11.93 0.52
N GLU A 280 -27.26 -12.26 0.34
CA GLU A 280 -28.15 -11.60 -0.63
C GLU A 280 -28.18 -10.06 -0.47
N ASP A 281 -28.05 -9.53 0.75
CA ASP A 281 -28.04 -8.10 1.03
C ASP A 281 -26.71 -7.42 0.66
N GLU A 282 -25.60 -8.15 0.64
CA GLU A 282 -24.27 -7.67 0.27
C GLU A 282 -24.06 -7.67 -1.26
N GLN A 283 -24.76 -8.56 -1.98
CA GLN A 283 -24.71 -8.63 -3.44
C GLN A 283 -25.41 -7.46 -4.14
N ILE A 284 -26.28 -6.72 -3.43
CA ILE A 284 -27.03 -5.56 -3.96
C ILE A 284 -26.17 -4.26 -3.95
N ILE A 285 -25.11 -4.23 -3.17
CA ILE A 285 -24.27 -3.02 -2.94
C ILE A 285 -23.04 -2.98 -3.86
N MET A 286 -22.72 -4.06 -4.53
CA MET A 286 -21.64 -4.16 -5.53
C MET A 286 -22.16 -3.95 -6.96
#